data_800fd9da5cf0e4acc8050fb23a0f62ed
#
_entry.id   800fd9da5cf0e4acc8050fb23a0f62ed
#
_cell.length_a   1.000
_cell.length_b   1.000
_cell.length_c   1.000
_cell.angle_alpha   90.00
_cell.angle_beta   90.00
_cell.angle_gamma   90.00
#
_symmetry.space_group_name_H-M   'P 1'
#
loop_
_entity.id
_entity.type
_entity.pdbx_description
1 polymer ?
#
loop_
_entity_poly.entity_id
_entity_poly.type
_entity_poly.pdbx_seq_one_letter_code
_entity_poly.pdbx_strand_id
1 'polypeptide(L)'
;MTSIFDPVRRHAAATPDNIALRGGTDEWTYRQLHDASVGYAGALTAAGLSPGDRVLLAAPSVPEFVVAYLGIQAAGCVVVPVNTMSTRAEVEYVLGDAACSTAIAWHALGPAVAEAATALGVPFWTLTPGAPVTGATPADVVHRDRDETAAILYTSGTTGRPKGAQLTVGNLLSAGEIGAECSRASSADRIGTGLPLFHVFGQASVLMAALTAGGSMSLLARFDPAAVLEMLRRDRLTIMAGVPTMWNAMLHAAGDASPADFARLRVAVSGGASLPGEIARAFEARFGCTILEGYGLTETTAFGTFNDIDRGGRTGYTGRAVPGLRVQVRDSDGNECPPGTVGEVHIKGPTVMRGYWNRPADTAAAISPDGWFRTGDLGETDTDGDLRIVDRLKDLIIRGGYNVYPGEVEEVLYEHPDIVEAAVIGVPDDHYGEEVAALIAVRPGSELGAAEVSGWARERLSAYKVPRIVRFVDALPTGPTGKILKRSIDRSALTRDTAPGDVAAGHR
;
A
#
# COMPACT_ATOMS: atom_id res chain seq x y z
N MET A 1 20.19 -6.18 20.59
CA MET A 1 18.80 -6.61 20.76
C MET A 1 17.91 -5.37 20.90
N THR A 2 16.75 -5.35 20.28
CA THR A 2 15.78 -4.24 20.24
C THR A 2 14.35 -4.80 20.09
N SER A 3 13.34 -3.95 20.21
CA SER A 3 11.94 -4.36 20.00
C SER A 3 11.20 -3.32 19.14
N ILE A 4 10.27 -3.80 18.31
CA ILE A 4 9.31 -2.94 17.59
C ILE A 4 8.50 -2.07 18.58
N PHE A 5 8.37 -2.53 19.80
CA PHE A 5 7.66 -1.82 20.88
C PHE A 5 8.47 -0.66 21.51
N ASP A 6 9.78 -0.57 21.27
CA ASP A 6 10.66 0.43 21.92
C ASP A 6 10.24 1.89 21.71
N PRO A 7 9.72 2.34 20.55
CA PRO A 7 9.19 3.68 20.40
C PRO A 7 8.06 3.99 21.38
N VAL A 8 7.10 3.09 21.53
CA VAL A 8 5.96 3.26 22.46
C VAL A 8 6.44 3.30 23.90
N ARG A 9 7.33 2.38 24.31
CA ARG A 9 7.93 2.35 25.64
C ARG A 9 8.65 3.66 25.98
N ARG A 10 9.42 4.21 25.04
CA ARG A 10 10.12 5.49 25.20
C ARG A 10 9.15 6.65 25.42
N HIS A 11 8.10 6.76 24.60
CA HIS A 11 7.12 7.85 24.72
C HIS A 11 6.20 7.67 25.93
N ALA A 12 5.82 6.45 26.31
CA ALA A 12 5.09 6.18 27.53
C ALA A 12 5.89 6.60 28.80
N ALA A 13 7.21 6.50 28.77
CA ALA A 13 8.06 6.96 29.85
C ALA A 13 8.26 8.49 29.84
N ALA A 14 8.47 9.10 28.68
CA ALA A 14 8.81 10.52 28.56
C ALA A 14 7.60 11.45 28.55
N THR A 15 6.51 11.06 27.86
CA THR A 15 5.30 11.86 27.63
C THR A 15 4.04 11.00 27.73
N PRO A 16 3.80 10.36 28.91
CA PRO A 16 2.78 9.32 29.07
C PRO A 16 1.35 9.75 28.72
N ASP A 17 1.03 11.03 28.93
CA ASP A 17 -0.32 11.57 28.78
C ASP A 17 -0.56 12.17 27.38
N ASN A 18 0.48 12.17 26.51
CA ASN A 18 0.28 12.54 25.10
C ASN A 18 -0.59 11.50 24.39
N ILE A 19 -1.47 11.98 23.51
CA ILE A 19 -2.31 11.10 22.70
C ILE A 19 -1.44 10.36 21.67
N ALA A 20 -1.56 9.04 21.66
CA ALA A 20 -0.93 8.16 20.67
C ALA A 20 -1.89 7.80 19.54
N LEU A 21 -3.14 7.45 19.87
CA LEU A 21 -4.14 7.01 18.89
C LEU A 21 -5.47 7.72 19.07
N ARG A 22 -6.19 7.91 17.95
CA ARG A 22 -7.59 8.32 17.89
C ARG A 22 -8.37 7.34 17.03
N GLY A 23 -9.51 6.86 17.54
CA GLY A 23 -10.44 6.01 16.80
C GLY A 23 -11.87 6.48 17.05
N GLY A 24 -12.52 7.10 16.07
CA GLY A 24 -13.82 7.74 16.29
C GLY A 24 -13.72 8.86 17.34
N THR A 25 -14.41 8.69 18.46
CA THR A 25 -14.38 9.62 19.63
C THR A 25 -13.36 9.21 20.70
N ASP A 26 -12.77 8.01 20.57
CA ASP A 26 -11.88 7.47 21.58
C ASP A 26 -10.45 7.96 21.37
N GLU A 27 -9.83 8.39 22.48
CA GLU A 27 -8.43 8.78 22.51
C GLU A 27 -7.66 7.85 23.44
N TRP A 28 -6.49 7.42 22.97
CA TRP A 28 -5.56 6.59 23.71
C TRP A 28 -4.26 7.33 23.94
N THR A 29 -3.85 7.48 25.20
CA THR A 29 -2.54 8.04 25.54
C THR A 29 -1.43 7.01 25.30
N TYR A 30 -0.17 7.48 25.24
CA TYR A 30 0.98 6.57 25.16
C TYR A 30 1.06 5.61 26.34
N ARG A 31 0.68 6.05 27.55
CA ARG A 31 0.57 5.18 28.73
C ARG A 31 -0.47 4.08 28.52
N GLN A 32 -1.67 4.45 28.10
CA GLN A 32 -2.75 3.48 27.88
C GLN A 32 -2.39 2.47 26.77
N LEU A 33 -1.79 2.95 25.68
CA LEU A 33 -1.32 2.09 24.59
C LEU A 33 -0.23 1.13 25.07
N HIS A 34 0.74 1.63 25.86
CA HIS A 34 1.79 0.82 26.45
C HIS A 34 1.21 -0.29 27.33
N ASP A 35 0.39 0.09 28.34
CA ASP A 35 -0.13 -0.83 29.36
C ASP A 35 -1.04 -1.88 28.73
N ALA A 36 -1.89 -1.51 27.78
CA ALA A 36 -2.74 -2.43 27.05
C ALA A 36 -1.91 -3.43 26.21
N SER A 37 -0.85 -2.95 25.54
CA SER A 37 0.01 -3.80 24.68
C SER A 37 0.83 -4.80 25.52
N VAL A 38 1.41 -4.39 26.65
CA VAL A 38 2.15 -5.34 27.53
C VAL A 38 1.21 -6.31 28.23
N GLY A 39 -0.02 -5.89 28.56
CA GLY A 39 -1.09 -6.79 29.03
C GLY A 39 -1.45 -7.84 27.97
N TYR A 40 -1.56 -7.41 26.71
CA TYR A 40 -1.82 -8.31 25.58
C TYR A 40 -0.67 -9.32 25.38
N ALA A 41 0.58 -8.86 25.47
CA ALA A 41 1.77 -9.72 25.43
C ALA A 41 1.74 -10.76 26.55
N GLY A 42 1.35 -10.35 27.78
CA GLY A 42 1.19 -11.26 28.92
C GLY A 42 0.16 -12.35 28.66
N ALA A 43 -0.96 -12.01 28.03
CA ALA A 43 -1.99 -13.00 27.67
C ALA A 43 -1.49 -14.01 26.62
N LEU A 44 -0.76 -13.55 25.60
CA LEU A 44 -0.14 -14.45 24.59
C LEU A 44 0.85 -15.40 25.26
N THR A 45 1.71 -14.90 26.14
CA THR A 45 2.69 -15.73 26.89
C THR A 45 1.98 -16.73 27.79
N ALA A 46 0.93 -16.30 28.52
CA ALA A 46 0.14 -17.20 29.36
C ALA A 46 -0.60 -18.29 28.57
N ALA A 47 -0.93 -18.02 27.32
CA ALA A 47 -1.49 -19.00 26.40
C ALA A 47 -0.41 -19.97 25.80
N GLY A 48 0.84 -19.83 26.20
CA GLY A 48 1.93 -20.71 25.79
C GLY A 48 2.69 -20.29 24.53
N LEU A 49 2.43 -19.08 24.00
CA LEU A 49 3.19 -18.58 22.85
C LEU A 49 4.62 -18.19 23.28
N SER A 50 5.55 -18.45 22.41
CA SER A 50 6.98 -18.19 22.57
C SER A 50 7.49 -17.20 21.51
N PRO A 51 8.61 -16.51 21.76
CA PRO A 51 9.22 -15.65 20.76
C PRO A 51 9.47 -16.40 19.44
N GLY A 52 9.09 -15.76 18.33
CA GLY A 52 9.14 -16.35 17.00
C GLY A 52 7.86 -17.10 16.56
N ASP A 53 6.90 -17.34 17.44
CA ASP A 53 5.60 -17.88 17.06
C ASP A 53 4.82 -16.91 16.17
N ARG A 54 4.11 -17.44 15.17
CA ARG A 54 3.34 -16.63 14.21
C ARG A 54 1.91 -16.49 14.70
N VAL A 55 1.44 -15.25 14.71
CA VAL A 55 0.08 -14.89 15.13
C VAL A 55 -0.63 -14.21 13.98
N LEU A 56 -1.66 -14.85 13.43
CA LEU A 56 -2.50 -14.22 12.43
C LEU A 56 -3.38 -13.14 13.08
N LEU A 57 -3.40 -11.95 12.45
CA LEU A 57 -4.19 -10.80 12.92
C LEU A 57 -5.09 -10.27 11.80
N ALA A 58 -6.40 -10.39 11.98
CA ALA A 58 -7.43 -9.90 11.08
C ALA A 58 -8.30 -8.86 11.81
N ALA A 59 -8.05 -7.57 11.58
CA ALA A 59 -8.87 -6.50 12.13
C ALA A 59 -8.81 -5.25 11.24
N PRO A 60 -9.86 -4.40 11.27
CA PRO A 60 -9.83 -3.09 10.62
C PRO A 60 -8.83 -2.16 11.33
N SER A 61 -8.62 -0.96 10.74
CA SER A 61 -7.74 0.06 11.32
C SER A 61 -8.41 0.75 12.50
N VAL A 62 -8.36 0.09 13.66
CA VAL A 62 -8.89 0.55 14.96
C VAL A 62 -7.78 0.53 16.01
N PRO A 63 -7.90 1.25 17.12
CA PRO A 63 -6.90 1.24 18.20
C PRO A 63 -6.55 -0.16 18.70
N GLU A 64 -7.52 -1.06 18.77
CA GLU A 64 -7.34 -2.44 19.21
C GLU A 64 -6.47 -3.27 18.26
N PHE A 65 -6.49 -2.97 16.93
CA PHE A 65 -5.51 -3.55 16.01
C PHE A 65 -4.09 -3.17 16.43
N VAL A 66 -3.86 -1.90 16.77
CA VAL A 66 -2.54 -1.41 17.16
C VAL A 66 -2.11 -2.05 18.49
N VAL A 67 -3.03 -2.17 19.47
CA VAL A 67 -2.74 -2.85 20.74
C VAL A 67 -2.37 -4.31 20.52
N ALA A 68 -3.14 -5.06 19.72
CA ALA A 68 -2.84 -6.45 19.42
C ALA A 68 -1.53 -6.61 18.64
N TYR A 69 -1.31 -5.77 17.61
CA TYR A 69 -0.07 -5.73 16.84
C TYR A 69 1.15 -5.51 17.73
N LEU A 70 1.12 -4.47 18.56
CA LEU A 70 2.20 -4.14 19.48
C LEU A 70 2.37 -5.18 20.59
N GLY A 71 1.28 -5.78 21.08
CA GLY A 71 1.32 -6.87 22.05
C GLY A 71 1.98 -8.13 21.49
N ILE A 72 1.69 -8.49 20.23
CA ILE A 72 2.36 -9.58 19.51
C ILE A 72 3.87 -9.30 19.42
N GLN A 73 4.24 -8.06 19.06
CA GLN A 73 5.64 -7.64 18.97
C GLN A 73 6.34 -7.62 20.35
N ALA A 74 5.64 -7.16 21.39
CA ALA A 74 6.17 -7.14 22.76
C ALA A 74 6.41 -8.55 23.34
N ALA A 75 5.56 -9.52 22.95
CA ALA A 75 5.76 -10.94 23.26
C ALA A 75 6.90 -11.59 22.43
N GLY A 76 7.53 -10.86 21.51
CA GLY A 76 8.54 -11.38 20.60
C GLY A 76 7.97 -12.29 19.50
N CYS A 77 6.65 -12.35 19.33
CA CYS A 77 5.98 -13.12 18.29
C CYS A 77 6.04 -12.41 16.92
N VAL A 78 5.75 -13.16 15.87
CA VAL A 78 5.69 -12.68 14.49
C VAL A 78 4.24 -12.40 14.11
N VAL A 79 3.91 -11.18 13.73
CA VAL A 79 2.56 -10.85 13.26
C VAL A 79 2.38 -11.27 11.80
N VAL A 80 1.24 -11.89 11.50
CA VAL A 80 0.80 -12.23 10.13
C VAL A 80 -0.53 -11.51 9.88
N PRO A 81 -0.48 -10.25 9.45
CA PRO A 81 -1.69 -9.49 9.20
C PRO A 81 -2.36 -9.96 7.92
N VAL A 82 -3.69 -10.10 7.96
CA VAL A 82 -4.50 -10.47 6.79
C VAL A 82 -5.61 -9.47 6.55
N ASN A 83 -6.02 -9.39 5.30
CA ASN A 83 -7.13 -8.56 4.88
C ASN A 83 -8.43 -9.00 5.57
N THR A 84 -9.19 -8.02 6.06
CA THR A 84 -10.50 -8.24 6.70
C THR A 84 -11.57 -8.83 5.78
N MET A 85 -11.34 -8.77 4.46
CA MET A 85 -12.22 -9.35 3.43
C MET A 85 -11.71 -10.70 2.90
N SER A 86 -10.65 -11.26 3.48
CA SER A 86 -10.13 -12.57 3.05
C SER A 86 -11.18 -13.66 3.21
N THR A 87 -11.28 -14.48 2.19
CA THR A 87 -12.12 -15.67 2.21
C THR A 87 -11.54 -16.73 3.16
N ARG A 88 -12.38 -17.69 3.58
CA ARG A 88 -11.93 -18.81 4.40
C ARG A 88 -10.73 -19.54 3.78
N ALA A 89 -10.78 -19.83 2.48
CA ALA A 89 -9.72 -20.55 1.78
C ALA A 89 -8.39 -19.77 1.76
N GLU A 90 -8.42 -18.43 1.62
CA GLU A 90 -7.24 -17.59 1.71
C GLU A 90 -6.66 -17.58 3.13
N VAL A 91 -7.51 -17.51 4.15
CA VAL A 91 -7.09 -17.57 5.55
C VAL A 91 -6.50 -18.94 5.90
N GLU A 92 -7.13 -20.05 5.47
CA GLU A 92 -6.60 -21.41 5.64
C GLU A 92 -5.21 -21.54 5.02
N TYR A 93 -5.03 -20.98 3.81
CA TYR A 93 -3.72 -20.97 3.15
C TYR A 93 -2.67 -20.23 3.99
N VAL A 94 -2.97 -19.02 4.45
CA VAL A 94 -2.02 -18.20 5.24
C VAL A 94 -1.71 -18.85 6.58
N LEU A 95 -2.72 -19.37 7.29
CA LEU A 95 -2.55 -20.07 8.57
C LEU A 95 -1.63 -21.29 8.42
N GLY A 96 -1.82 -22.07 7.37
CA GLY A 96 -1.03 -23.28 7.10
C GLY A 96 0.38 -22.95 6.62
N ASP A 97 0.54 -22.05 5.64
CA ASP A 97 1.85 -21.70 5.05
C ASP A 97 2.76 -21.01 6.06
N ALA A 98 2.23 -20.06 6.86
CA ALA A 98 2.96 -19.42 7.94
C ALA A 98 3.09 -20.30 9.18
N ALA A 99 2.40 -21.42 9.28
CA ALA A 99 2.30 -22.28 10.47
C ALA A 99 1.96 -21.42 11.71
N CYS A 100 0.84 -20.70 11.66
CA CYS A 100 0.44 -19.81 12.75
C CYS A 100 0.04 -20.61 14.00
N SER A 101 0.54 -20.16 15.16
CA SER A 101 0.23 -20.75 16.47
C SER A 101 -1.11 -20.30 17.04
N THR A 102 -1.60 -19.15 16.58
CA THR A 102 -2.88 -18.54 17.03
C THR A 102 -3.43 -17.64 15.93
N ALA A 103 -4.76 -17.56 15.86
CA ALA A 103 -5.47 -16.60 15.00
C ALA A 103 -6.29 -15.63 15.86
N ILE A 104 -6.23 -14.35 15.51
CA ILE A 104 -6.96 -13.27 16.19
C ILE A 104 -7.81 -12.55 15.15
N ALA A 105 -9.11 -12.40 15.41
CA ALA A 105 -9.97 -11.64 14.52
C ALA A 105 -10.86 -10.65 15.26
N TRP A 106 -11.15 -9.53 14.60
CA TRP A 106 -12.10 -8.54 15.06
C TRP A 106 -13.52 -9.11 15.16
N HIS A 107 -14.21 -8.84 16.25
CA HIS A 107 -15.51 -9.42 16.58
C HIS A 107 -16.61 -9.23 15.53
N ALA A 108 -16.52 -8.15 14.75
CA ALA A 108 -17.51 -7.81 13.72
C ALA A 108 -17.13 -8.31 12.31
N LEU A 109 -16.04 -9.08 12.16
CA LEU A 109 -15.73 -9.77 10.91
C LEU A 109 -16.63 -11.00 10.75
N GLY A 110 -16.84 -11.39 9.48
CA GLY A 110 -17.50 -12.66 9.17
C GLY A 110 -16.72 -13.88 9.69
N PRO A 111 -17.28 -15.08 9.61
CA PRO A 111 -16.78 -16.29 10.27
C PRO A 111 -15.49 -16.87 9.64
N ALA A 112 -15.03 -16.33 8.51
CA ALA A 112 -13.95 -16.91 7.70
C ALA A 112 -12.68 -17.26 8.50
N VAL A 113 -12.24 -16.37 9.41
CA VAL A 113 -11.03 -16.60 10.21
C VAL A 113 -11.27 -17.69 11.28
N ALA A 114 -12.41 -17.64 11.97
CA ALA A 114 -12.77 -18.63 13.00
C ALA A 114 -12.97 -20.04 12.40
N GLU A 115 -13.61 -20.13 11.24
CA GLU A 115 -13.81 -21.38 10.51
C GLU A 115 -12.49 -21.97 10.01
N ALA A 116 -11.61 -21.12 9.45
CA ALA A 116 -10.27 -21.53 9.01
C ALA A 116 -9.41 -22.02 10.18
N ALA A 117 -9.41 -21.30 11.30
CA ALA A 117 -8.69 -21.68 12.51
C ALA A 117 -9.20 -23.02 13.07
N THR A 118 -10.53 -23.19 13.13
CA THR A 118 -11.16 -24.44 13.56
C THR A 118 -10.78 -25.62 12.66
N ALA A 119 -10.82 -25.42 11.35
CA ALA A 119 -10.48 -26.49 10.38
C ALA A 119 -9.03 -26.97 10.50
N LEU A 120 -8.12 -26.09 10.89
CA LEU A 120 -6.70 -26.40 11.08
C LEU A 120 -6.30 -26.70 12.54
N GLY A 121 -7.26 -26.67 13.47
CA GLY A 121 -6.98 -26.87 14.89
C GLY A 121 -6.11 -25.76 15.52
N VAL A 122 -6.16 -24.55 14.96
CA VAL A 122 -5.42 -23.38 15.47
C VAL A 122 -6.28 -22.67 16.52
N PRO A 123 -5.75 -22.34 17.70
CA PRO A 123 -6.44 -21.52 18.71
C PRO A 123 -6.93 -20.20 18.12
N PHE A 124 -8.14 -19.80 18.49
CA PHE A 124 -8.77 -18.58 17.98
C PHE A 124 -9.18 -17.62 19.09
N TRP A 125 -8.86 -16.34 18.91
CA TRP A 125 -9.23 -15.26 19.83
C TRP A 125 -10.06 -14.21 19.11
N THR A 126 -11.04 -13.66 19.82
CA THR A 126 -11.84 -12.54 19.33
C THR A 126 -11.30 -11.22 19.90
N LEU A 127 -11.00 -10.27 19.02
CA LEU A 127 -10.64 -8.90 19.37
C LEU A 127 -11.91 -8.04 19.42
N THR A 128 -12.16 -7.36 20.53
CA THR A 128 -13.38 -6.56 20.77
C THR A 128 -13.04 -5.12 21.17
N PRO A 129 -13.95 -4.14 20.93
CA PRO A 129 -13.75 -2.76 21.34
C PRO A 129 -13.50 -2.64 22.85
N GLY A 130 -12.52 -1.82 23.21
CA GLY A 130 -12.21 -1.47 24.59
C GLY A 130 -11.78 -2.63 25.49
N ALA A 131 -11.70 -3.85 24.96
CA ALA A 131 -11.24 -5.01 25.69
C ALA A 131 -9.77 -5.33 25.35
N PRO A 132 -8.78 -4.68 26.00
CA PRO A 132 -7.52 -5.37 26.21
C PRO A 132 -7.86 -6.68 26.93
N VAL A 133 -7.12 -7.74 26.63
CA VAL A 133 -7.32 -9.02 27.31
C VAL A 133 -7.25 -8.79 28.81
N THR A 134 -8.42 -8.78 29.48
CA THR A 134 -8.54 -8.39 30.88
C THR A 134 -7.99 -9.49 31.78
N GLY A 135 -7.19 -9.11 32.77
CA GLY A 135 -6.70 -10.00 33.83
C GLY A 135 -5.36 -10.70 33.57
N ALA A 136 -4.71 -10.43 32.45
CA ALA A 136 -3.36 -10.95 32.22
C ALA A 136 -2.33 -10.11 32.98
N THR A 137 -1.35 -10.78 33.60
CA THR A 137 -0.17 -10.11 34.18
C THR A 137 0.65 -9.52 33.03
N PRO A 138 0.99 -8.20 33.05
CA PRO A 138 1.87 -7.63 32.04
C PRO A 138 3.16 -8.44 31.89
N ALA A 139 3.58 -8.70 30.65
CA ALA A 139 4.84 -9.36 30.38
C ALA A 139 5.97 -8.35 30.20
N ASP A 140 7.20 -8.78 30.49
CA ASP A 140 8.39 -8.05 30.05
C ASP A 140 8.47 -8.06 28.53
N VAL A 141 8.90 -6.93 27.97
CA VAL A 141 9.06 -6.80 26.52
C VAL A 141 10.22 -7.65 26.06
N VAL A 142 9.96 -8.56 25.13
CA VAL A 142 10.99 -9.40 24.52
C VAL A 142 11.79 -8.59 23.51
N HIS A 143 13.11 -8.58 23.69
CA HIS A 143 14.06 -7.97 22.76
C HIS A 143 14.62 -9.02 21.81
N ARG A 144 14.62 -8.70 20.53
CA ARG A 144 15.05 -9.61 19.46
C ARG A 144 16.20 -9.01 18.65
N ASP A 145 16.89 -9.84 17.90
CA ASP A 145 17.91 -9.35 16.98
C ASP A 145 17.28 -8.65 15.76
N ARG A 146 17.99 -7.67 15.20
CA ARG A 146 17.43 -6.84 14.11
C ARG A 146 17.12 -7.63 12.83
N ASP A 147 17.76 -8.75 12.60
CA ASP A 147 17.59 -9.64 11.45
C ASP A 147 16.52 -10.72 11.63
N GLU A 148 15.95 -10.84 12.84
CA GLU A 148 14.85 -11.77 13.08
C GLU A 148 13.54 -11.27 12.49
N THR A 149 12.76 -12.19 11.95
CA THR A 149 11.44 -11.88 11.34
C THR A 149 10.46 -11.40 12.40
N ALA A 150 9.87 -10.22 12.20
CA ALA A 150 8.88 -9.60 13.08
C ALA A 150 7.47 -9.62 12.44
N ALA A 151 7.39 -9.58 11.11
CA ALA A 151 6.12 -9.68 10.40
C ALA A 151 6.26 -10.53 9.13
N ILE A 152 5.18 -11.22 8.73
CA ILE A 152 5.07 -11.88 7.43
C ILE A 152 3.85 -11.32 6.72
N LEU A 153 4.07 -10.58 5.64
CA LEU A 153 3.01 -9.96 4.85
C LEU A 153 2.86 -10.71 3.51
N TYR A 154 1.67 -11.24 3.26
CA TYR A 154 1.41 -11.99 2.04
C TYR A 154 1.12 -11.06 0.88
N THR A 155 1.93 -11.18 -0.18
CA THR A 155 1.77 -10.46 -1.45
C THR A 155 1.23 -11.39 -2.52
N SER A 156 0.43 -10.83 -3.41
CA SER A 156 -0.04 -11.56 -4.58
C SER A 156 1.08 -11.72 -5.58
N GLY A 157 1.85 -12.80 -5.43
CA GLY A 157 2.96 -13.12 -6.33
C GLY A 157 2.53 -13.28 -7.80
N THR A 158 3.51 -13.24 -8.70
CA THR A 158 3.32 -13.44 -10.15
C THR A 158 2.93 -14.87 -10.53
N THR A 159 3.06 -15.84 -9.61
CA THR A 159 2.92 -17.28 -9.84
C THR A 159 1.62 -17.91 -9.32
N GLY A 160 0.61 -17.10 -8.98
CA GLY A 160 -0.74 -17.57 -8.63
C GLY A 160 -1.03 -17.69 -7.12
N ARG A 161 -0.11 -18.19 -6.28
CA ARG A 161 -0.32 -18.24 -4.82
C ARG A 161 0.42 -17.11 -4.12
N PRO A 162 -0.19 -16.47 -3.11
CA PRO A 162 0.47 -15.42 -2.33
C PRO A 162 1.77 -15.92 -1.68
N LYS A 163 2.79 -15.03 -1.61
CA LYS A 163 4.08 -15.29 -0.97
C LYS A 163 4.21 -14.41 0.27
N GLY A 164 4.65 -14.99 1.38
CA GLY A 164 4.87 -14.25 2.63
C GLY A 164 6.22 -13.54 2.62
N ALA A 165 6.25 -12.22 2.47
CA ALA A 165 7.45 -11.41 2.62
C ALA A 165 7.82 -11.29 4.11
N GLN A 166 9.03 -11.71 4.49
CA GLN A 166 9.55 -11.66 5.86
C GLN A 166 10.14 -10.28 6.13
N LEU A 167 9.47 -9.48 6.94
CA LEU A 167 9.97 -8.20 7.42
C LEU A 167 10.61 -8.41 8.80
N THR A 168 11.86 -7.97 8.93
CA THR A 168 12.60 -8.12 10.17
C THR A 168 12.31 -7.00 11.17
N VAL A 169 12.71 -7.18 12.41
CA VAL A 169 12.72 -6.12 13.43
C VAL A 169 13.46 -4.88 12.90
N GLY A 170 14.61 -5.08 12.27
CA GLY A 170 15.40 -4.01 11.66
C GLY A 170 14.67 -3.30 10.52
N ASN A 171 13.97 -4.04 9.64
CA ASN A 171 13.23 -3.46 8.55
C ASN A 171 12.13 -2.51 9.06
N LEU A 172 11.30 -2.96 10.00
CA LEU A 172 10.18 -2.17 10.53
C LEU A 172 10.64 -0.95 11.33
N LEU A 173 11.70 -1.07 12.13
CA LEU A 173 12.26 0.07 12.85
C LEU A 173 12.86 1.09 11.88
N SER A 174 13.66 0.64 10.90
CA SER A 174 14.20 1.53 9.87
C SER A 174 13.12 2.21 9.04
N ALA A 175 12.03 1.50 8.72
CA ALA A 175 10.87 2.10 8.04
C ALA A 175 10.22 3.21 8.87
N GLY A 176 10.07 3.02 10.19
CA GLY A 176 9.57 4.04 11.10
C GLY A 176 10.48 5.27 11.17
N GLU A 177 11.79 5.07 11.25
CA GLU A 177 12.81 6.13 11.25
C GLU A 177 12.79 6.91 9.93
N ILE A 178 12.84 6.22 8.79
CA ILE A 178 12.78 6.82 7.45
C ILE A 178 11.48 7.59 7.24
N GLY A 179 10.34 6.99 7.60
CA GLY A 179 9.04 7.65 7.44
C GLY A 179 8.92 8.93 8.27
N ALA A 180 9.44 8.91 9.51
CA ALA A 180 9.50 10.09 10.37
C ALA A 180 10.43 11.16 9.79
N GLU A 181 11.60 10.78 9.28
CA GLU A 181 12.56 11.70 8.67
C GLU A 181 12.00 12.31 7.38
N CYS A 182 11.53 11.51 6.43
CA CYS A 182 10.99 11.96 5.15
C CYS A 182 9.78 12.88 5.31
N SER A 183 8.90 12.62 6.28
CA SER A 183 7.74 13.47 6.60
C SER A 183 8.05 14.59 7.59
N ARG A 184 9.29 14.62 8.15
CA ARG A 184 9.69 15.50 9.25
C ARG A 184 8.70 15.42 10.41
N ALA A 185 8.24 14.22 10.71
CA ALA A 185 7.29 14.01 11.78
C ALA A 185 7.91 14.24 13.15
N SER A 186 7.12 14.80 14.05
CA SER A 186 7.48 15.12 15.42
C SER A 186 6.35 14.76 16.38
N SER A 187 6.57 14.89 17.68
CA SER A 187 5.53 14.68 18.69
C SER A 187 4.37 15.70 18.63
N ALA A 188 4.53 16.79 17.89
CA ALA A 188 3.47 17.77 17.65
C ALA A 188 2.53 17.36 16.51
N ASP A 189 2.90 16.35 15.70
CA ASP A 189 2.16 16.00 14.52
C ASP A 189 0.95 15.10 14.82
N ARG A 190 -0.07 15.32 14.01
CA ARG A 190 -1.32 14.57 13.98
C ARG A 190 -1.43 13.90 12.62
N ILE A 191 -1.21 12.60 12.62
CA ILE A 191 -1.09 11.79 11.41
C ILE A 191 -2.42 11.07 11.21
N GLY A 192 -2.96 11.10 10.00
CA GLY A 192 -4.21 10.40 9.68
C GLY A 192 -4.11 9.61 8.40
N THR A 193 -4.89 8.53 8.31
CA THR A 193 -4.99 7.74 7.10
C THR A 193 -6.29 6.94 7.04
N GLY A 194 -6.79 6.73 5.82
CA GLY A 194 -7.81 5.72 5.51
C GLY A 194 -7.20 4.38 5.05
N LEU A 195 -5.88 4.25 5.07
CA LEU A 195 -5.19 3.03 4.66
C LEU A 195 -5.38 1.90 5.69
N PRO A 196 -5.56 0.66 5.23
CA PRO A 196 -5.65 -0.47 6.15
C PRO A 196 -4.29 -0.78 6.79
N LEU A 197 -4.27 -1.00 8.12
CA LEU A 197 -3.06 -1.34 8.87
C LEU A 197 -2.56 -2.77 8.62
N PHE A 198 -3.36 -3.65 8.02
CA PHE A 198 -2.87 -4.96 7.58
C PHE A 198 -1.99 -4.87 6.32
N HIS A 199 -1.95 -3.71 5.66
CA HIS A 199 -1.08 -3.45 4.51
C HIS A 199 0.19 -2.71 4.92
N VAL A 200 1.32 -3.04 4.29
CA VAL A 200 2.64 -2.49 4.63
C VAL A 200 2.68 -0.96 4.64
N PHE A 201 1.96 -0.29 3.73
CA PHE A 201 1.95 1.17 3.66
C PHE A 201 1.34 1.78 4.94
N GLY A 202 0.15 1.32 5.35
CA GLY A 202 -0.47 1.78 6.61
C GLY A 202 0.36 1.39 7.84
N GLN A 203 0.90 0.17 7.85
CA GLN A 203 1.62 -0.38 8.99
C GLN A 203 3.04 0.20 9.14
N ALA A 204 3.90 0.02 8.12
CA ALA A 204 5.32 0.35 8.23
C ALA A 204 5.59 1.84 7.97
N SER A 205 4.94 2.43 6.96
CA SER A 205 5.20 3.83 6.60
C SER A 205 4.43 4.82 7.47
N VAL A 206 3.18 4.52 7.87
CA VAL A 206 2.34 5.49 8.61
C VAL A 206 2.37 5.22 10.11
N LEU A 207 1.97 4.02 10.57
CA LEU A 207 1.91 3.70 11.99
C LEU A 207 3.30 3.75 12.63
N MET A 208 4.30 3.07 12.04
CA MET A 208 5.64 3.06 12.63
C MET A 208 6.28 4.45 12.63
N ALA A 209 6.06 5.29 11.60
CA ALA A 209 6.54 6.66 11.60
C ALA A 209 5.89 7.51 12.70
N ALA A 210 4.58 7.39 12.90
CA ALA A 210 3.85 8.09 13.97
C ALA A 210 4.39 7.72 15.36
N LEU A 211 4.53 6.41 15.62
CA LEU A 211 5.05 5.89 16.90
C LEU A 211 6.52 6.27 17.12
N THR A 212 7.33 6.27 16.07
CA THR A 212 8.75 6.66 16.14
C THR A 212 8.89 8.14 16.49
N ALA A 213 8.11 9.00 15.86
CA ALA A 213 8.11 10.44 16.09
C ALA A 213 7.47 10.87 17.43
N GLY A 214 6.66 10.01 18.04
CA GLY A 214 5.87 10.36 19.25
C GLY A 214 4.65 11.22 18.95
N GLY A 215 4.23 11.29 17.69
CA GLY A 215 3.01 11.94 17.24
C GLY A 215 1.76 11.15 17.57
N SER A 216 0.60 11.67 17.20
CA SER A 216 -0.67 10.95 17.33
C SER A 216 -1.17 10.46 15.97
N MET A 217 -1.84 9.31 15.96
CA MET A 217 -2.41 8.73 14.74
C MET A 217 -3.93 8.61 14.83
N SER A 218 -4.63 9.18 13.86
CA SER A 218 -6.08 9.05 13.68
C SER A 218 -6.39 7.91 12.71
N LEU A 219 -7.28 7.01 13.12
CA LEU A 219 -7.62 5.76 12.45
C LEU A 219 -9.06 5.78 11.96
N LEU A 220 -9.29 5.18 10.79
CA LEU A 220 -10.61 4.87 10.27
C LEU A 220 -10.71 3.37 10.03
N ALA A 221 -11.72 2.74 10.60
CA ALA A 221 -11.96 1.30 10.45
C ALA A 221 -12.15 0.90 8.97
N ARG A 222 -12.71 1.79 8.17
CA ARG A 222 -12.92 1.64 6.74
C ARG A 222 -12.78 2.99 6.06
N PHE A 223 -12.17 3.01 4.88
CA PHE A 223 -12.12 4.22 4.07
C PHE A 223 -13.53 4.63 3.65
N ASP A 224 -13.84 5.88 3.92
CA ASP A 224 -14.98 6.62 3.42
C ASP A 224 -14.52 8.07 3.21
N PRO A 225 -14.69 8.66 2.02
CA PRO A 225 -14.11 9.96 1.71
C PRO A 225 -14.69 11.09 2.58
N ALA A 226 -15.97 11.05 2.95
CA ALA A 226 -16.58 12.04 3.83
C ALA A 226 -16.05 11.90 5.27
N ALA A 227 -15.89 10.66 5.75
CA ALA A 227 -15.31 10.39 7.06
C ALA A 227 -13.83 10.81 7.14
N VAL A 228 -13.06 10.69 6.04
CA VAL A 228 -11.66 11.19 5.98
C VAL A 228 -11.63 12.71 6.07
N LEU A 229 -12.50 13.42 5.32
CA LEU A 229 -12.60 14.88 5.37
C LEU A 229 -13.01 15.36 6.77
N GLU A 230 -13.94 14.66 7.42
CA GLU A 230 -14.33 14.96 8.80
C GLU A 230 -13.18 14.70 9.79
N MET A 231 -12.48 13.57 9.67
CA MET A 231 -11.29 13.26 10.49
C MET A 231 -10.22 14.34 10.33
N LEU A 232 -9.96 14.82 9.11
CA LEU A 232 -9.00 15.89 8.84
C LEU A 232 -9.34 17.17 9.60
N ARG A 233 -10.63 17.58 9.61
CA ARG A 233 -11.13 18.75 10.33
C ARG A 233 -11.09 18.55 11.84
N ARG A 234 -11.74 17.49 12.33
CA ARG A 234 -11.91 17.18 13.77
C ARG A 234 -10.57 17.04 14.46
N ASP A 235 -9.68 16.24 13.89
CA ASP A 235 -8.40 15.90 14.50
C ASP A 235 -7.29 16.90 14.11
N ARG A 236 -7.58 17.84 13.19
CA ARG A 236 -6.66 18.89 12.74
C ARG A 236 -5.35 18.28 12.23
N LEU A 237 -5.46 17.35 11.29
CA LEU A 237 -4.33 16.58 10.78
C LEU A 237 -3.23 17.49 10.19
N THR A 238 -1.98 17.09 10.40
CA THR A 238 -0.80 17.76 9.88
C THR A 238 -0.09 16.92 8.82
N ILE A 239 -0.29 15.61 8.85
CA ILE A 239 0.23 14.64 7.89
C ILE A 239 -0.91 13.69 7.53
N MET A 240 -1.07 13.41 6.25
CA MET A 240 -2.05 12.45 5.76
C MET A 240 -1.46 11.58 4.66
N ALA A 241 -1.72 10.28 4.71
CA ALA A 241 -1.30 9.32 3.70
C ALA A 241 -2.51 8.63 3.06
N GLY A 242 -2.44 8.40 1.76
CA GLY A 242 -3.49 7.74 0.99
C GLY A 242 -2.96 7.15 -0.31
N VAL A 243 -3.84 6.54 -1.07
CA VAL A 243 -3.57 6.06 -2.44
C VAL A 243 -4.33 6.94 -3.45
N PRO A 244 -3.96 6.92 -4.75
CA PRO A 244 -4.59 7.80 -5.75
C PRO A 244 -6.11 7.77 -5.79
N THR A 245 -6.71 6.60 -5.64
CA THR A 245 -8.18 6.44 -5.61
C THR A 245 -8.82 7.10 -4.38
N MET A 246 -8.13 7.15 -3.24
CA MET A 246 -8.60 7.88 -2.05
C MET A 246 -8.59 9.39 -2.31
N TRP A 247 -7.53 9.94 -2.90
CA TRP A 247 -7.41 11.35 -3.26
C TRP A 247 -8.51 11.75 -4.25
N ASN A 248 -8.71 10.92 -5.28
CA ASN A 248 -9.78 11.12 -6.26
C ASN A 248 -11.18 11.09 -5.62
N ALA A 249 -11.45 10.10 -4.76
CA ALA A 249 -12.72 10.00 -4.05
C ALA A 249 -12.99 11.21 -3.15
N MET A 250 -11.95 11.74 -2.49
CA MET A 250 -12.07 12.96 -1.67
C MET A 250 -12.39 14.20 -2.52
N LEU A 251 -11.83 14.32 -3.72
CA LEU A 251 -12.18 15.40 -4.66
C LEU A 251 -13.68 15.38 -5.01
N HIS A 252 -14.22 14.19 -5.30
CA HIS A 252 -15.64 14.02 -5.66
C HIS A 252 -16.58 14.19 -4.46
N ALA A 253 -16.13 13.84 -3.25
CA ALA A 253 -16.89 13.99 -2.01
C ALA A 253 -16.66 15.34 -1.31
N ALA A 254 -15.95 16.28 -1.96
CA ALA A 254 -15.48 17.51 -1.32
C ALA A 254 -16.58 18.36 -0.67
N GLY A 255 -17.79 18.38 -1.26
CA GLY A 255 -18.92 19.14 -0.73
C GLY A 255 -18.52 20.59 -0.43
N ASP A 256 -18.64 21.00 0.83
CA ASP A 256 -18.26 22.31 1.36
C ASP A 256 -16.80 22.41 1.80
N ALA A 257 -15.99 21.33 1.67
CA ALA A 257 -14.58 21.34 2.04
C ALA A 257 -13.81 22.43 1.26
N SER A 258 -12.98 23.15 1.98
CA SER A 258 -12.26 24.33 1.51
C SER A 258 -10.76 24.26 1.83
N PRO A 259 -9.91 25.11 1.25
CA PRO A 259 -8.51 25.20 1.63
C PRO A 259 -8.27 25.45 3.12
N ALA A 260 -9.22 26.09 3.83
CA ALA A 260 -9.10 26.33 5.26
C ALA A 260 -9.08 25.04 6.09
N ASP A 261 -9.78 23.99 5.63
CA ASP A 261 -9.81 22.67 6.27
C ASP A 261 -8.45 21.96 6.18
N PHE A 262 -7.69 22.26 5.12
CA PHE A 262 -6.37 21.71 4.82
C PHE A 262 -5.21 22.58 5.31
N ALA A 263 -5.49 23.76 5.86
CA ALA A 263 -4.44 24.74 6.21
C ALA A 263 -3.38 24.24 7.22
N ARG A 264 -3.67 23.16 7.96
CA ARG A 264 -2.72 22.52 8.87
C ARG A 264 -2.01 21.33 8.25
N LEU A 265 -2.51 20.80 7.15
CA LEU A 265 -1.94 19.64 6.46
C LEU A 265 -0.68 20.09 5.72
N ARG A 266 0.46 19.85 6.32
CA ARG A 266 1.77 20.22 5.77
C ARG A 266 2.38 19.14 4.88
N VAL A 267 1.91 17.90 5.01
CA VAL A 267 2.36 16.75 4.22
C VAL A 267 1.16 15.89 3.84
N ALA A 268 0.90 15.79 2.55
CA ALA A 268 0.00 14.81 1.97
C ALA A 268 0.84 13.83 1.15
N VAL A 269 0.67 12.53 1.37
CA VAL A 269 1.49 11.47 0.76
C VAL A 269 0.63 10.54 -0.05
N SER A 270 0.98 10.33 -1.32
CA SER A 270 0.41 9.28 -2.16
C SER A 270 1.43 8.18 -2.40
N GLY A 271 0.98 6.92 -2.36
CA GLY A 271 1.82 5.76 -2.66
C GLY A 271 0.99 4.54 -3.04
N GLY A 272 1.66 3.42 -3.31
CA GLY A 272 1.02 2.14 -3.66
C GLY A 272 0.55 2.02 -5.12
N ALA A 273 0.35 3.13 -5.82
CA ALA A 273 0.11 3.22 -7.26
C ALA A 273 0.58 4.59 -7.75
N SER A 274 0.82 4.74 -9.05
CA SER A 274 1.15 6.05 -9.66
C SER A 274 -0.03 7.01 -9.50
N LEU A 275 0.26 8.24 -9.09
CA LEU A 275 -0.74 9.30 -8.95
C LEU A 275 -0.93 9.99 -10.30
N PRO A 276 -2.11 9.89 -10.95
CA PRO A 276 -2.36 10.63 -12.18
C PRO A 276 -2.17 12.14 -11.97
N GLY A 277 -1.44 12.77 -12.88
CA GLY A 277 -1.10 14.19 -12.76
C GLY A 277 -2.33 15.09 -12.70
N GLU A 278 -3.43 14.71 -13.35
CA GLU A 278 -4.69 15.45 -13.28
C GLU A 278 -5.28 15.44 -11.88
N ILE A 279 -5.26 14.30 -11.18
CA ILE A 279 -5.75 14.19 -9.79
C ILE A 279 -4.89 15.07 -8.88
N ALA A 280 -3.56 15.05 -9.04
CA ALA A 280 -2.66 15.89 -8.24
C ALA A 280 -2.97 17.38 -8.44
N ARG A 281 -3.07 17.83 -9.70
CA ARG A 281 -3.40 19.23 -10.04
C ARG A 281 -4.78 19.66 -9.54
N ALA A 282 -5.78 18.81 -9.73
CA ALA A 282 -7.13 19.08 -9.27
C ALA A 282 -7.22 19.18 -7.73
N PHE A 283 -6.50 18.31 -7.02
CA PHE A 283 -6.44 18.33 -5.56
C PHE A 283 -5.76 19.61 -5.05
N GLU A 284 -4.63 19.98 -5.62
CA GLU A 284 -3.92 21.20 -5.27
C GLU A 284 -4.76 22.46 -5.57
N ALA A 285 -5.38 22.53 -6.74
CA ALA A 285 -6.27 23.63 -7.12
C ALA A 285 -7.48 23.75 -6.18
N ARG A 286 -8.05 22.63 -5.74
CA ARG A 286 -9.26 22.60 -4.90
C ARG A 286 -8.97 22.89 -3.43
N PHE A 287 -7.84 22.41 -2.90
CA PHE A 287 -7.56 22.40 -1.47
C PHE A 287 -6.29 23.18 -1.08
N GLY A 288 -5.50 23.65 -2.06
CA GLY A 288 -4.24 24.35 -1.78
C GLY A 288 -3.17 23.46 -1.12
N CYS A 289 -3.28 22.13 -1.31
CA CYS A 289 -2.38 21.15 -0.69
C CYS A 289 -1.74 20.28 -1.78
N THR A 290 -0.41 20.32 -1.85
CA THR A 290 0.37 19.49 -2.78
C THR A 290 0.52 18.07 -2.24
N ILE A 291 0.28 17.08 -3.09
CA ILE A 291 0.47 15.66 -2.75
C ILE A 291 1.89 15.26 -3.16
N LEU A 292 2.66 14.73 -2.20
CA LEU A 292 3.98 14.16 -2.43
C LEU A 292 3.84 12.67 -2.74
N GLU A 293 4.56 12.20 -3.76
CA GLU A 293 4.56 10.78 -4.10
C GLU A 293 5.72 10.03 -3.45
N GLY A 294 5.45 8.78 -3.05
CA GLY A 294 6.44 7.82 -2.62
C GLY A 294 6.25 6.48 -3.31
N TYR A 295 7.36 5.79 -3.56
CA TYR A 295 7.39 4.47 -4.15
C TYR A 295 8.03 3.47 -3.21
N GLY A 296 7.43 2.29 -3.13
CA GLY A 296 7.92 1.14 -2.40
C GLY A 296 6.98 -0.05 -2.50
N LEU A 297 7.44 -1.19 -2.03
CA LEU A 297 6.75 -2.47 -2.10
C LEU A 297 6.66 -3.08 -0.69
N THR A 298 5.89 -4.15 -0.54
CA THR A 298 5.90 -4.94 0.70
C THR A 298 7.31 -5.47 0.98
N GLU A 299 7.99 -5.92 -0.05
CA GLU A 299 9.34 -6.48 -0.02
C GLU A 299 10.43 -5.44 0.34
N THR A 300 10.10 -4.15 0.27
CA THR A 300 10.98 -3.04 0.72
C THR A 300 10.41 -2.29 1.92
N THR A 301 9.51 -2.94 2.67
CA THR A 301 8.88 -2.38 3.87
C THR A 301 8.30 -0.99 3.62
N ALA A 302 7.61 -0.84 2.48
CA ALA A 302 6.95 0.37 1.95
C ALA A 302 7.89 1.48 1.43
N PHE A 303 9.22 1.34 1.49
CA PHE A 303 10.14 2.41 1.12
C PHE A 303 11.07 2.05 -0.05
N GLY A 304 11.28 3.01 -0.94
CA GLY A 304 12.21 3.04 -2.04
C GLY A 304 12.63 4.48 -2.31
N THR A 305 11.69 5.28 -2.84
CA THR A 305 11.89 6.72 -3.10
C THR A 305 10.78 7.55 -2.49
N PHE A 306 11.04 8.84 -2.31
CA PHE A 306 10.05 9.81 -1.85
C PHE A 306 10.38 11.21 -2.39
N ASN A 307 9.34 12.00 -2.71
CA ASN A 307 9.51 13.39 -3.07
C ASN A 307 10.08 14.19 -1.89
N ASP A 308 11.00 15.08 -2.20
CA ASP A 308 11.59 15.98 -1.21
C ASP A 308 10.57 17.03 -0.78
N ILE A 309 10.33 17.15 0.52
CA ILE A 309 9.34 18.06 1.10
C ILE A 309 9.68 19.54 0.85
N ASP A 310 10.97 19.89 0.76
CA ASP A 310 11.41 21.26 0.51
C ASP A 310 11.33 21.66 -0.95
N ARG A 311 11.51 20.67 -1.84
CA ARG A 311 11.41 20.88 -3.29
C ARG A 311 9.96 20.80 -3.79
N GLY A 312 9.05 20.27 -2.95
CA GLY A 312 7.68 19.99 -3.30
C GLY A 312 7.52 18.74 -4.15
N GLY A 313 6.26 18.36 -4.44
CA GLY A 313 5.95 17.25 -5.33
C GLY A 313 6.27 17.59 -6.79
N ARG A 314 6.79 16.61 -7.52
CA ARG A 314 6.97 16.68 -8.97
C ARG A 314 6.08 15.63 -9.61
N THR A 315 5.05 16.07 -10.28
CA THR A 315 4.06 15.19 -10.93
C THR A 315 4.74 14.13 -11.81
N GLY A 316 4.34 12.86 -11.61
CA GLY A 316 4.85 11.71 -12.35
C GLY A 316 6.22 11.21 -11.88
N TYR A 317 6.81 11.82 -10.84
CA TYR A 317 8.05 11.36 -10.22
C TYR A 317 7.82 11.00 -8.75
N THR A 318 8.37 9.86 -8.36
CA THR A 318 8.29 9.38 -6.97
C THR A 318 9.46 9.86 -6.09
N GLY A 319 10.26 10.81 -6.62
CA GLY A 319 11.38 11.41 -5.93
C GLY A 319 12.64 10.55 -5.91
N ARG A 320 13.51 10.80 -4.94
CA ARG A 320 14.83 10.16 -4.80
C ARG A 320 14.81 9.04 -3.78
N ALA A 321 15.86 8.21 -3.82
CA ALA A 321 16.09 7.21 -2.79
C ALA A 321 16.00 7.83 -1.38
N VAL A 322 15.17 7.22 -0.53
CA VAL A 322 15.04 7.67 0.87
C VAL A 322 16.32 7.40 1.68
N PRO A 323 16.53 8.05 2.84
CA PRO A 323 17.72 7.87 3.65
C PRO A 323 18.07 6.40 3.93
N GLY A 324 19.32 6.04 3.73
CA GLY A 324 19.83 4.68 3.95
C GLY A 324 19.54 3.68 2.82
N LEU A 325 18.73 4.03 1.81
CA LEU A 325 18.51 3.19 0.64
C LEU A 325 19.33 3.66 -0.56
N ARG A 326 19.56 2.69 -1.47
CA ARG A 326 20.07 2.95 -2.81
C ARG A 326 19.07 2.41 -3.81
N VAL A 327 18.79 3.19 -4.83
CA VAL A 327 17.90 2.83 -5.95
C VAL A 327 18.71 2.95 -7.23
N GLN A 328 18.61 1.94 -8.08
CA GLN A 328 19.23 1.92 -9.40
C GLN A 328 18.21 1.43 -10.44
N VAL A 329 18.28 1.99 -11.62
CA VAL A 329 17.59 1.47 -12.79
C VAL A 329 18.61 0.66 -13.60
N ARG A 330 18.29 -0.60 -13.93
CA ARG A 330 19.22 -1.51 -14.60
C ARG A 330 18.64 -2.08 -15.89
N ASP A 331 19.51 -2.27 -16.87
CA ASP A 331 19.20 -2.96 -18.13
C ASP A 331 19.08 -4.49 -17.93
N SER A 332 18.78 -5.21 -19.03
CA SER A 332 18.69 -6.68 -19.03
C SER A 332 19.99 -7.38 -18.68
N ASP A 333 21.13 -6.74 -18.89
CA ASP A 333 22.46 -7.26 -18.59
C ASP A 333 22.90 -6.97 -17.16
N GLY A 334 22.07 -6.20 -16.40
CA GLY A 334 22.31 -5.83 -15.01
C GLY A 334 23.16 -4.59 -14.82
N ASN A 335 23.50 -3.87 -15.89
CA ASN A 335 24.23 -2.60 -15.82
C ASN A 335 23.29 -1.46 -15.44
N GLU A 336 23.83 -0.47 -14.71
CA GLU A 336 23.08 0.73 -14.37
C GLU A 336 22.81 1.57 -15.63
N CYS A 337 21.54 1.92 -15.82
CA CYS A 337 21.11 2.73 -16.96
C CYS A 337 21.50 4.20 -16.76
N PRO A 338 21.89 4.92 -17.83
CA PRO A 338 22.06 6.36 -17.78
C PRO A 338 20.68 7.06 -17.58
N PRO A 339 20.67 8.30 -17.05
CA PRO A 339 19.44 9.07 -16.93
C PRO A 339 18.62 9.14 -18.22
N GLY A 340 17.28 9.03 -18.09
CA GLY A 340 16.34 8.99 -19.21
C GLY A 340 16.24 7.65 -19.93
N THR A 341 16.88 6.60 -19.41
CA THR A 341 16.80 5.25 -19.97
C THR A 341 15.96 4.36 -19.06
N VAL A 342 14.94 3.73 -19.64
CA VAL A 342 14.04 2.81 -18.93
C VAL A 342 14.74 1.46 -18.69
N GLY A 343 14.65 0.97 -17.47
CA GLY A 343 15.14 -0.34 -17.05
C GLY A 343 14.39 -0.84 -15.81
N GLU A 344 14.78 -2.01 -15.30
CA GLU A 344 14.20 -2.55 -14.06
C GLU A 344 14.73 -1.77 -12.84
N VAL A 345 13.81 -1.37 -11.95
CA VAL A 345 14.16 -0.70 -10.70
C VAL A 345 14.70 -1.71 -9.69
N HIS A 346 15.87 -1.46 -9.14
CA HIS A 346 16.50 -2.25 -8.09
C HIS A 346 16.68 -1.43 -6.81
N ILE A 347 16.40 -2.02 -5.67
CA ILE A 347 16.49 -1.35 -4.36
C ILE A 347 17.40 -2.14 -3.42
N LYS A 348 18.27 -1.43 -2.69
CA LYS A 348 19.11 -2.02 -1.65
C LYS A 348 19.15 -1.13 -0.42
N GLY A 349 19.02 -1.73 0.76
CA GLY A 349 19.14 -1.01 2.03
C GLY A 349 18.41 -1.69 3.20
N PRO A 350 18.31 -1.00 4.34
CA PRO A 350 17.83 -1.59 5.59
C PRO A 350 16.36 -1.97 5.60
N THR A 351 15.56 -1.53 4.63
CA THR A 351 14.14 -1.87 4.53
C THR A 351 13.86 -3.05 3.61
N VAL A 352 14.87 -3.56 2.87
CA VAL A 352 14.70 -4.75 2.03
C VAL A 352 14.44 -5.96 2.92
N MET A 353 13.39 -6.71 2.61
CA MET A 353 12.97 -7.90 3.33
C MET A 353 14.10 -8.94 3.47
N ARG A 354 13.98 -9.81 4.47
CA ARG A 354 14.88 -10.95 4.62
C ARG A 354 14.74 -11.96 3.46
N GLY A 355 13.56 -12.09 2.91
CA GLY A 355 13.21 -13.01 1.83
C GLY A 355 11.75 -13.47 1.94
N TYR A 356 11.35 -14.37 1.07
CA TYR A 356 10.03 -14.98 1.13
C TYR A 356 10.02 -16.19 2.07
N TRP A 357 9.00 -16.27 2.92
CA TRP A 357 8.81 -17.33 3.91
C TRP A 357 8.76 -18.72 3.25
N ASN A 358 9.63 -19.63 3.68
CA ASN A 358 9.76 -20.99 3.14
C ASN A 358 9.92 -21.07 1.61
N ARG A 359 10.45 -20.01 0.96
CA ARG A 359 10.63 -19.91 -0.49
C ARG A 359 12.07 -19.49 -0.86
N PRO A 360 13.07 -20.33 -0.62
CA PRO A 360 14.48 -19.94 -0.87
C PRO A 360 14.79 -19.68 -2.34
N ALA A 361 14.17 -20.42 -3.26
CA ALA A 361 14.35 -20.20 -4.70
C ALA A 361 13.76 -18.88 -5.16
N ASP A 362 12.54 -18.53 -4.70
CA ASP A 362 11.92 -17.23 -5.00
C ASP A 362 12.73 -16.08 -4.39
N THR A 363 13.29 -16.28 -3.20
CA THR A 363 14.15 -15.30 -2.54
C THR A 363 15.44 -15.06 -3.34
N ALA A 364 16.11 -16.11 -3.78
CA ALA A 364 17.32 -16.02 -4.60
C ALA A 364 17.06 -15.40 -5.97
N ALA A 365 15.86 -15.57 -6.53
CA ALA A 365 15.47 -14.92 -7.78
C ALA A 365 15.18 -13.42 -7.61
N ALA A 366 14.68 -13.02 -6.42
CA ALA A 366 14.30 -11.64 -6.14
C ALA A 366 15.43 -10.81 -5.52
N ILE A 367 16.30 -11.40 -4.72
CA ILE A 367 17.39 -10.70 -4.01
C ILE A 367 18.72 -11.26 -4.47
N SER A 368 19.54 -10.41 -5.08
CA SER A 368 20.89 -10.80 -5.53
C SER A 368 21.82 -11.07 -4.33
N PRO A 369 22.93 -11.83 -4.53
CA PRO A 369 23.87 -12.15 -3.44
C PRO A 369 24.49 -10.92 -2.76
N ASP A 370 24.58 -9.80 -3.47
CA ASP A 370 25.06 -8.52 -2.94
C ASP A 370 23.95 -7.64 -2.35
N GLY A 371 22.70 -8.16 -2.23
CA GLY A 371 21.59 -7.57 -1.47
C GLY A 371 20.73 -6.58 -2.24
N TRP A 372 20.75 -6.56 -3.57
CA TRP A 372 19.79 -5.80 -4.38
C TRP A 372 18.51 -6.60 -4.59
N PHE A 373 17.41 -5.97 -4.26
CA PHE A 373 16.06 -6.48 -4.54
C PHE A 373 15.61 -6.01 -5.92
N ARG A 374 15.19 -6.97 -6.75
CA ARG A 374 14.59 -6.76 -8.06
C ARG A 374 13.10 -6.53 -7.87
N THR A 375 12.63 -5.34 -8.25
CA THR A 375 11.24 -4.95 -7.98
C THR A 375 10.24 -5.52 -8.97
N GLY A 376 10.69 -5.82 -10.19
CA GLY A 376 9.82 -6.14 -11.32
C GLY A 376 9.04 -4.93 -11.83
N ASP A 377 9.37 -3.73 -11.37
CA ASP A 377 8.83 -2.48 -11.87
C ASP A 377 9.86 -1.84 -12.83
N LEU A 378 9.39 -1.23 -13.91
CA LEU A 378 10.18 -0.48 -14.86
C LEU A 378 10.16 1.01 -14.48
N GLY A 379 11.31 1.65 -14.58
CA GLY A 379 11.44 3.06 -14.29
C GLY A 379 12.63 3.68 -15.01
N GLU A 380 12.74 4.98 -14.88
CA GLU A 380 13.87 5.79 -15.34
C GLU A 380 14.22 6.82 -14.26
N THR A 381 15.49 7.21 -14.18
CA THR A 381 15.91 8.36 -13.37
C THR A 381 16.21 9.53 -14.27
N ASP A 382 15.96 10.75 -13.81
CA ASP A 382 16.43 11.94 -14.48
C ASP A 382 17.87 12.32 -14.04
N THR A 383 18.39 13.43 -14.57
CA THR A 383 19.73 13.93 -14.24
C THR A 383 19.87 14.39 -12.79
N ASP A 384 18.77 14.66 -12.11
CA ASP A 384 18.71 15.02 -10.68
C ASP A 384 18.62 13.79 -9.76
N GLY A 385 18.40 12.60 -10.33
CA GLY A 385 18.22 11.33 -9.63
C GLY A 385 16.80 11.10 -9.12
N ASP A 386 15.81 11.88 -9.58
CA ASP A 386 14.41 11.64 -9.29
C ASP A 386 13.91 10.46 -10.14
N LEU A 387 13.28 9.47 -9.49
CA LEU A 387 12.75 8.26 -10.12
C LEU A 387 11.34 8.51 -10.66
N ARG A 388 11.10 8.08 -11.87
CA ARG A 388 9.77 7.92 -12.47
C ARG A 388 9.51 6.44 -12.68
N ILE A 389 8.41 5.91 -12.12
CA ILE A 389 7.93 4.56 -12.44
C ILE A 389 7.15 4.63 -13.75
N VAL A 390 7.58 3.84 -14.71
CA VAL A 390 6.96 3.80 -16.04
C VAL A 390 5.84 2.78 -16.08
N ASP A 391 6.11 1.53 -15.60
CA ASP A 391 5.12 0.47 -15.51
C ASP A 391 5.67 -0.75 -14.74
N ARG A 392 4.91 -1.85 -14.75
CA ARG A 392 5.38 -3.15 -14.32
C ARG A 392 5.89 -3.97 -15.47
N LEU A 393 7.02 -4.64 -15.29
CA LEU A 393 7.61 -5.51 -16.30
C LEU A 393 6.61 -6.56 -16.83
N LYS A 394 5.77 -7.12 -15.96
CA LYS A 394 4.74 -8.11 -16.29
C LYS A 394 3.46 -7.57 -16.94
N ASP A 395 3.23 -6.26 -16.81
CA ASP A 395 2.03 -5.60 -17.35
C ASP A 395 2.34 -4.90 -18.69
N LEU A 396 3.62 -4.89 -19.10
CA LEU A 396 4.10 -4.38 -20.39
C LEU A 396 3.37 -5.10 -21.54
N ILE A 397 2.80 -4.34 -22.44
CA ILE A 397 2.11 -4.85 -23.63
C ILE A 397 3.10 -4.88 -24.77
N ILE A 398 3.30 -6.04 -25.38
CA ILE A 398 4.20 -6.20 -26.54
C ILE A 398 3.35 -6.29 -27.82
N ARG A 399 3.10 -5.12 -28.42
CA ARG A 399 2.25 -5.02 -29.60
C ARG A 399 3.09 -4.93 -30.88
N GLY A 400 3.12 -6.04 -31.64
CA GLY A 400 3.86 -6.08 -32.91
C GLY A 400 5.36 -5.76 -32.77
N GLY A 401 5.97 -6.15 -31.64
CA GLY A 401 7.35 -5.86 -31.29
C GLY A 401 7.61 -4.48 -30.66
N TYR A 402 6.57 -3.66 -30.49
CA TYR A 402 6.66 -2.38 -29.79
C TYR A 402 6.20 -2.52 -28.35
N ASN A 403 6.97 -1.93 -27.44
CA ASN A 403 6.59 -1.83 -26.04
C ASN A 403 5.53 -0.73 -25.85
N VAL A 404 4.37 -1.10 -25.31
CA VAL A 404 3.35 -0.16 -24.86
C VAL A 404 3.26 -0.26 -23.35
N TYR A 405 3.48 0.85 -22.68
CA TYR A 405 3.38 0.98 -21.23
C TYR A 405 1.95 1.36 -20.87
N PRO A 406 1.16 0.48 -20.20
CA PRO A 406 -0.20 0.80 -19.81
C PRO A 406 -0.34 2.11 -19.04
N GLY A 407 0.59 2.41 -18.13
CA GLY A 407 0.57 3.64 -17.34
C GLY A 407 0.62 4.92 -18.18
N GLU A 408 1.39 4.94 -19.29
CA GLU A 408 1.45 6.08 -20.21
C GLU A 408 0.10 6.32 -20.89
N VAL A 409 -0.58 5.25 -21.27
CA VAL A 409 -1.89 5.34 -21.91
C VAL A 409 -2.96 5.77 -20.90
N GLU A 410 -2.91 5.22 -19.68
CA GLU A 410 -3.82 5.59 -18.59
C GLU A 410 -3.69 7.07 -18.24
N GLU A 411 -2.49 7.62 -18.17
CA GLU A 411 -2.25 9.04 -17.90
C GLU A 411 -2.98 9.94 -18.90
N VAL A 412 -2.85 9.63 -20.20
CA VAL A 412 -3.54 10.36 -21.27
C VAL A 412 -5.06 10.23 -21.16
N LEU A 413 -5.56 9.06 -20.76
CA LEU A 413 -6.99 8.85 -20.57
C LEU A 413 -7.53 9.64 -19.37
N TYR A 414 -6.80 9.74 -18.28
CA TYR A 414 -7.17 10.54 -17.09
C TYR A 414 -7.23 12.05 -17.37
N GLU A 415 -6.57 12.55 -18.43
CA GLU A 415 -6.72 13.95 -18.86
C GLU A 415 -8.10 14.27 -19.47
N HIS A 416 -8.89 13.24 -19.84
CA HIS A 416 -10.21 13.45 -20.39
C HIS A 416 -11.21 13.81 -19.28
N PRO A 417 -11.99 14.93 -19.42
CA PRO A 417 -12.83 15.45 -18.33
C PRO A 417 -13.92 14.50 -17.86
N ASP A 418 -14.37 13.58 -18.70
CA ASP A 418 -15.43 12.62 -18.36
C ASP A 418 -14.92 11.29 -17.83
N ILE A 419 -13.62 11.02 -17.91
CA ILE A 419 -13.03 9.75 -17.41
C ILE A 419 -12.69 9.89 -15.92
N VAL A 420 -13.27 9.00 -15.11
CA VAL A 420 -13.05 8.94 -13.66
C VAL A 420 -12.01 7.91 -13.31
N GLU A 421 -12.05 6.74 -13.97
CA GLU A 421 -11.08 5.67 -13.80
C GLU A 421 -10.73 5.04 -15.16
N ALA A 422 -9.46 4.66 -15.33
CA ALA A 422 -8.98 3.96 -16.50
C ALA A 422 -8.04 2.84 -16.12
N ALA A 423 -8.16 1.68 -16.78
CA ALA A 423 -7.23 0.57 -16.68
C ALA A 423 -6.89 0.09 -18.10
N VAL A 424 -5.61 0.04 -18.43
CA VAL A 424 -5.11 -0.43 -19.72
C VAL A 424 -4.40 -1.76 -19.54
N ILE A 425 -4.73 -2.71 -20.41
CA ILE A 425 -4.15 -4.07 -20.38
C ILE A 425 -3.90 -4.58 -21.80
N GLY A 426 -2.96 -5.53 -21.92
CA GLY A 426 -2.76 -6.31 -23.14
C GLY A 426 -3.77 -7.44 -23.22
N VAL A 427 -4.36 -7.63 -24.39
CA VAL A 427 -5.18 -8.80 -24.70
C VAL A 427 -4.57 -9.54 -25.89
N PRO A 428 -4.67 -10.87 -25.96
CA PRO A 428 -4.12 -11.63 -27.09
C PRO A 428 -4.69 -11.16 -28.44
N ASP A 429 -3.80 -11.01 -29.43
CA ASP A 429 -4.15 -10.66 -30.81
C ASP A 429 -3.34 -11.52 -31.79
N ASP A 430 -4.00 -12.14 -32.77
CA ASP A 430 -3.37 -13.09 -33.70
C ASP A 430 -2.34 -12.43 -34.62
N HIS A 431 -2.45 -11.12 -34.87
CA HIS A 431 -1.56 -10.41 -35.78
C HIS A 431 -0.41 -9.71 -35.05
N TYR A 432 -0.70 -9.08 -33.91
CA TYR A 432 0.28 -8.27 -33.17
C TYR A 432 0.84 -8.97 -31.92
N GLY A 433 0.39 -10.20 -31.62
CA GLY A 433 0.69 -10.90 -30.37
C GLY A 433 -0.18 -10.38 -29.22
N GLU A 434 -0.16 -9.07 -28.96
CA GLU A 434 -1.06 -8.40 -28.03
C GLU A 434 -1.65 -7.12 -28.66
N GLU A 435 -2.87 -6.78 -28.23
CA GLU A 435 -3.54 -5.53 -28.58
C GLU A 435 -3.84 -4.74 -27.31
N VAL A 436 -3.88 -3.41 -27.43
CA VAL A 436 -4.14 -2.50 -26.32
C VAL A 436 -5.64 -2.41 -26.07
N ALA A 437 -6.08 -2.77 -24.85
CA ALA A 437 -7.45 -2.66 -24.40
C ALA A 437 -7.55 -1.69 -23.20
N ALA A 438 -8.56 -0.82 -23.20
CA ALA A 438 -8.87 0.10 -22.12
C ALA A 438 -10.25 -0.19 -21.53
N LEU A 439 -10.31 -0.33 -20.20
CA LEU A 439 -11.54 -0.33 -19.42
C LEU A 439 -11.68 1.03 -18.75
N ILE A 440 -12.84 1.64 -18.87
CA ILE A 440 -13.06 3.04 -18.50
C ILE A 440 -14.34 3.18 -17.68
N ALA A 441 -14.25 3.83 -16.51
CA ALA A 441 -15.39 4.33 -15.79
C ALA A 441 -15.54 5.84 -16.05
N VAL A 442 -16.74 6.27 -16.40
CA VAL A 442 -17.04 7.67 -16.73
C VAL A 442 -17.94 8.33 -15.68
N ARG A 443 -17.98 9.64 -15.69
CA ARG A 443 -18.88 10.41 -14.82
C ARG A 443 -20.34 10.05 -15.09
N PRO A 444 -21.21 10.05 -14.07
CA PRO A 444 -22.64 9.85 -14.26
C PRO A 444 -23.23 10.83 -15.28
N GLY A 445 -23.93 10.30 -16.26
CA GLY A 445 -24.55 11.10 -17.33
C GLY A 445 -23.63 11.46 -18.50
N SER A 446 -22.39 10.98 -18.54
CA SER A 446 -21.52 11.11 -19.72
C SER A 446 -22.03 10.25 -20.88
N GLU A 447 -21.98 10.81 -22.09
CA GLU A 447 -22.29 10.12 -23.36
C GLU A 447 -21.00 9.74 -24.12
N LEU A 448 -19.84 9.76 -23.45
CA LEU A 448 -18.53 9.47 -24.05
C LEU A 448 -18.53 8.09 -24.72
N GLY A 449 -18.21 8.06 -26.03
CA GLY A 449 -18.16 6.86 -26.84
C GLY A 449 -16.75 6.30 -27.04
N ALA A 450 -16.64 5.01 -27.37
CA ALA A 450 -15.36 4.35 -27.59
C ALA A 450 -14.52 5.00 -28.73
N ALA A 451 -15.18 5.50 -29.77
CA ALA A 451 -14.53 6.21 -30.86
C ALA A 451 -13.91 7.54 -30.42
N GLU A 452 -14.56 8.25 -29.51
CA GLU A 452 -14.06 9.51 -28.94
C GLU A 452 -12.86 9.26 -28.03
N VAL A 453 -12.91 8.23 -27.18
CA VAL A 453 -11.77 7.81 -26.36
C VAL A 453 -10.56 7.48 -27.21
N SER A 454 -10.74 6.66 -28.27
CA SER A 454 -9.65 6.33 -29.20
C SER A 454 -9.19 7.56 -30.00
N GLY A 455 -10.09 8.50 -30.31
CA GLY A 455 -9.77 9.79 -30.92
C GLY A 455 -8.89 10.65 -30.02
N TRP A 456 -9.31 10.82 -28.75
CA TRP A 456 -8.57 11.54 -27.72
C TRP A 456 -7.15 11.00 -27.54
N ALA A 457 -7.02 9.66 -27.43
CA ALA A 457 -5.74 9.00 -27.31
C ALA A 457 -4.87 9.18 -28.58
N ARG A 458 -5.46 9.15 -29.78
CA ARG A 458 -4.73 9.28 -31.07
C ARG A 458 -4.12 10.67 -31.26
N GLU A 459 -4.72 11.70 -30.71
CA GLU A 459 -4.17 13.05 -30.76
C GLU A 459 -2.93 13.24 -29.88
N ARG A 460 -2.72 12.34 -28.89
CA ARG A 460 -1.71 12.48 -27.83
C ARG A 460 -0.69 11.37 -27.80
N LEU A 461 -0.99 10.23 -28.41
CA LEU A 461 -0.15 9.03 -28.38
C LEU A 461 0.20 8.56 -29.80
N SER A 462 1.33 7.88 -29.90
CA SER A 462 1.70 7.16 -31.13
C SER A 462 0.66 6.08 -31.45
N ALA A 463 0.41 5.86 -32.73
CA ALA A 463 -0.68 5.02 -33.23
C ALA A 463 -0.68 3.58 -32.67
N TYR A 464 0.49 3.02 -32.34
CA TYR A 464 0.61 1.68 -31.77
C TYR A 464 0.22 1.61 -30.29
N LYS A 465 0.18 2.74 -29.59
CA LYS A 465 -0.23 2.86 -28.17
C LYS A 465 -1.73 3.11 -27.99
N VAL A 466 -2.42 3.54 -29.05
CA VAL A 466 -3.84 3.88 -28.97
C VAL A 466 -4.70 2.65 -28.68
N PRO A 467 -5.55 2.65 -27.62
CA PRO A 467 -6.44 1.54 -27.36
C PRO A 467 -7.39 1.26 -28.53
N ARG A 468 -7.36 0.03 -29.02
CA ARG A 468 -8.23 -0.46 -30.08
C ARG A 468 -9.50 -1.10 -29.56
N ILE A 469 -9.45 -1.53 -28.31
CA ILE A 469 -10.57 -2.12 -27.58
C ILE A 469 -10.85 -1.19 -26.42
N VAL A 470 -12.06 -0.61 -26.39
CA VAL A 470 -12.53 0.26 -25.32
C VAL A 470 -13.81 -0.34 -24.75
N ARG A 471 -13.86 -0.52 -23.44
CA ARG A 471 -15.04 -1.00 -22.71
C ARG A 471 -15.36 -0.04 -21.58
N PHE A 472 -16.63 0.30 -21.47
CA PHE A 472 -17.15 1.08 -20.35
C PHE A 472 -17.63 0.13 -19.26
N VAL A 473 -17.32 0.49 -18.01
CA VAL A 473 -17.71 -0.24 -16.80
C VAL A 473 -18.23 0.74 -15.76
N ASP A 474 -19.08 0.27 -14.87
CA ASP A 474 -19.58 1.10 -13.76
C ASP A 474 -18.47 1.46 -12.76
N ALA A 475 -17.56 0.52 -12.51
CA ALA A 475 -16.38 0.69 -11.67
C ALA A 475 -15.31 -0.32 -12.05
N LEU A 476 -14.04 0.02 -11.84
CA LEU A 476 -12.93 -0.91 -12.02
C LEU A 476 -12.78 -1.82 -10.79
N PRO A 477 -12.30 -3.07 -10.97
CA PRO A 477 -12.03 -3.96 -9.85
C PRO A 477 -10.89 -3.39 -9.02
N THR A 478 -11.16 -3.16 -7.73
CA THR A 478 -10.18 -2.62 -6.78
C THR A 478 -9.86 -3.61 -5.67
N GLY A 479 -8.64 -3.54 -5.18
CA GLY A 479 -8.22 -4.24 -3.98
C GLY A 479 -8.64 -3.49 -2.70
N PRO A 480 -8.41 -4.09 -1.53
CA PRO A 480 -8.79 -3.50 -0.24
C PRO A 480 -8.04 -2.20 0.09
N THR A 481 -6.94 -1.95 -0.59
CA THR A 481 -6.18 -0.69 -0.51
C THR A 481 -6.68 0.38 -1.48
N GLY A 482 -7.74 0.09 -2.25
CA GLY A 482 -8.23 0.97 -3.32
C GLY A 482 -7.44 0.88 -4.62
N LYS A 483 -6.39 0.05 -4.71
CA LYS A 483 -5.60 -0.14 -5.94
C LYS A 483 -6.40 -0.92 -6.98
N ILE A 484 -6.39 -0.46 -8.23
CA ILE A 484 -6.99 -1.16 -9.37
C ILE A 484 -6.29 -2.52 -9.58
N LEU A 485 -7.07 -3.59 -9.64
CA LEU A 485 -6.59 -4.95 -9.82
C LEU A 485 -6.70 -5.40 -11.29
N LYS A 486 -5.75 -4.96 -12.14
CA LYS A 486 -5.72 -5.32 -13.58
C LYS A 486 -5.80 -6.83 -13.84
N ARG A 487 -5.24 -7.65 -12.92
CA ARG A 487 -5.28 -9.12 -13.02
C ARG A 487 -6.68 -9.74 -12.84
N SER A 488 -7.60 -9.02 -12.20
CA SER A 488 -9.00 -9.46 -12.00
C SER A 488 -9.89 -9.13 -13.18
N ILE A 489 -9.35 -8.45 -14.21
CA ILE A 489 -10.07 -8.14 -15.44
C ILE A 489 -10.07 -9.39 -16.32
N ASP A 490 -11.27 -9.82 -16.73
CA ASP A 490 -11.44 -10.94 -17.65
C ASP A 490 -11.00 -10.52 -19.07
N ARG A 491 -9.79 -10.93 -19.45
CA ARG A 491 -9.22 -10.64 -20.76
C ARG A 491 -9.95 -11.35 -21.88
N SER A 492 -10.58 -12.50 -21.62
CA SER A 492 -11.30 -13.28 -22.63
C SER A 492 -12.58 -12.58 -23.12
N ALA A 493 -13.18 -11.75 -22.27
CA ALA A 493 -14.35 -10.93 -22.62
C ALA A 493 -13.99 -9.67 -23.45
N LEU A 494 -12.70 -9.42 -23.69
CA LEU A 494 -12.19 -8.22 -24.37
C LEU A 494 -11.60 -8.49 -25.74
N THR A 495 -11.80 -9.69 -26.31
CA THR A 495 -11.39 -10.00 -27.67
C THR A 495 -12.24 -9.24 -28.70
N ARG A 496 -11.69 -8.96 -29.90
CA ARG A 496 -12.33 -8.15 -30.94
C ARG A 496 -13.72 -8.64 -31.38
N ASP A 497 -14.00 -9.92 -31.28
CA ASP A 497 -15.24 -10.54 -31.80
C ASP A 497 -16.48 -10.32 -30.94
N THR A 498 -16.38 -9.60 -29.80
CA THR A 498 -17.52 -9.36 -28.90
C THR A 498 -18.12 -7.95 -28.98
N ALA A 499 -17.75 -7.12 -29.96
CA ALA A 499 -18.31 -5.78 -30.14
C ALA A 499 -19.54 -5.80 -31.06
N PRO A 500 -20.76 -5.47 -30.58
CA PRO A 500 -21.81 -5.06 -31.48
C PRO A 500 -21.49 -3.62 -31.93
N GLY A 501 -20.96 -3.44 -33.16
CA GLY A 501 -20.84 -2.13 -33.75
C GLY A 501 -19.63 -1.76 -34.62
N ASP A 502 -18.67 -2.65 -34.86
CA ASP A 502 -17.63 -2.35 -35.85
C ASP A 502 -18.16 -2.62 -37.29
N VAL A 503 -18.80 -1.61 -37.84
CA VAL A 503 -19.00 -1.52 -39.31
C VAL A 503 -17.64 -1.22 -39.92
N ALA A 504 -17.22 -2.11 -40.80
CA ALA A 504 -16.00 -2.09 -41.58
C ALA A 504 -15.61 -0.67 -42.05
N ALA A 505 -14.46 -0.18 -41.59
CA ALA A 505 -13.74 0.87 -42.30
C ALA A 505 -12.74 0.18 -43.19
N GLY A 506 -13.04 0.17 -44.49
CA GLY A 506 -12.36 -0.51 -45.53
C GLY A 506 -10.86 -0.17 -45.67
N HIS A 507 -10.19 -1.14 -46.20
CA HIS A 507 -8.86 -1.04 -46.82
C HIS A 507 -8.78 0.18 -47.78
N ARG A 508 -7.80 1.05 -47.52
CA ARG A 508 -6.87 1.54 -48.54
C ARG A 508 -5.60 2.05 -47.86
#